data_954948daaa4931705cac871e28e9f3b7
#
_entry.id   954948daaa4931705cac871e28e9f3b7
#
_cell.length_a   1.000
_cell.length_b   1.000
_cell.length_c   1.000
_cell.angle_alpha   90.00
_cell.angle_beta   90.00
_cell.angle_gamma   90.00
#
_symmetry.space_group_name_H-M   'P 1'
#
loop_
_entity.id
_entity.type
_entity.pdbx_description
1 polymer ?
#
loop_
_entity_poly.entity_id
_entity_poly.type
_entity_poly.pdbx_seq_one_letter_code
_entity_poly.pdbx_strand_id
1 'polypeptide(L)'
;MANPICISPLKFYDDFHKQNRYRSFAYGYVAPLITNPNVVSPFQLIVSGNVSEVYVRSANTNKRVTDNVVERFKDAGLRNVSKNSYNILLFLGIFPLSGVIDYEGQYWLEIHSGEWYYSEVFCFDNNIDDCLKVEYWNPEGDFALKNGIIVLGSENFHFILLLKSELGKPEYSFEEEATKRLGYSFIESQVSKKTYKFNTVIPEYLCDAMRIIRLCSQKKITCKGETYDAITFNMEVDWQEQGDLASVTCEFDVDNIITNLGGFKHEALGGDFNNDYNNDYDIE
;
A
#
# COMPACT_ATOMS: atom_id res chain seq x y z
N MET A 1 -27.89 4.48 4.59
CA MET A 1 -27.05 3.61 3.75
C MET A 1 -25.63 3.73 4.26
N ALA A 2 -24.87 2.65 4.25
CA ALA A 2 -23.46 2.71 4.65
C ALA A 2 -22.64 3.32 3.50
N ASN A 3 -21.57 4.07 3.83
CA ASN A 3 -20.60 4.52 2.83
C ASN A 3 -20.18 3.35 1.93
N PRO A 4 -20.05 3.55 0.62
CA PRO A 4 -19.52 2.51 -0.26
C PRO A 4 -18.13 2.11 0.25
N ILE A 5 -17.90 0.82 0.29
CA ILE A 5 -16.66 0.30 0.85
C ILE A 5 -15.62 0.31 -0.25
N CYS A 6 -14.70 1.23 -0.12
CA CYS A 6 -13.55 1.40 -0.97
C CYS A 6 -12.32 1.51 -0.07
N ILE A 7 -11.35 0.64 -0.28
CA ILE A 7 -10.11 0.56 0.51
C ILE A 7 -8.87 0.94 -0.30
N SER A 8 -9.08 1.52 -1.46
CA SER A 8 -8.02 2.01 -2.33
C SER A 8 -7.64 3.46 -1.97
N PRO A 9 -6.43 3.92 -2.35
CA PRO A 9 -6.06 5.32 -2.22
C PRO A 9 -7.07 6.28 -2.86
N LEU A 10 -7.63 5.90 -4.01
CA LEU A 10 -8.74 6.62 -4.62
C LEU A 10 -10.06 6.15 -3.99
N LYS A 11 -10.49 6.83 -2.93
CA LYS A 11 -11.74 6.56 -2.21
C LYS A 11 -12.94 7.07 -2.97
N PHE A 12 -14.07 6.37 -2.85
CA PHE A 12 -15.35 6.75 -3.45
C PHE A 12 -16.44 6.94 -2.41
N TYR A 13 -17.42 7.77 -2.75
CA TYR A 13 -18.60 8.08 -1.97
C TYR A 13 -19.84 7.91 -2.84
N ASP A 14 -20.96 7.50 -2.23
CA ASP A 14 -22.27 7.52 -2.86
C ASP A 14 -22.83 8.94 -2.94
N ASP A 15 -24.00 9.10 -3.56
CA ASP A 15 -24.63 10.42 -3.71
C ASP A 15 -25.00 11.07 -2.39
N PHE A 16 -25.28 10.28 -1.35
CA PHE A 16 -25.62 10.77 -0.02
C PHE A 16 -24.40 11.30 0.75
N HIS A 17 -23.23 10.64 0.58
CA HIS A 17 -22.00 10.95 1.32
C HIS A 17 -21.00 11.79 0.51
N LYS A 18 -21.30 12.20 -0.71
CA LYS A 18 -20.37 12.95 -1.59
C LYS A 18 -19.85 14.26 -0.98
N GLN A 19 -20.56 14.85 -0.02
CA GLN A 19 -20.10 16.04 0.70
C GLN A 19 -18.98 15.75 1.70
N ASN A 20 -18.74 14.48 2.05
CA ASN A 20 -17.71 14.06 2.99
C ASN A 20 -16.33 13.92 2.32
N ARG A 21 -16.23 14.20 1.01
CA ARG A 21 -14.95 14.22 0.31
C ARG A 21 -14.02 15.25 0.93
N TYR A 22 -12.73 14.94 0.93
CA TYR A 22 -11.73 15.86 1.43
C TYR A 22 -11.74 17.17 0.65
N ARG A 23 -11.95 18.30 1.35
CA ARG A 23 -12.24 19.59 0.72
C ARG A 23 -11.02 20.52 0.60
N SER A 24 -9.81 19.99 0.64
CA SER A 24 -8.60 20.80 0.55
C SER A 24 -8.56 21.74 -0.66
N PHE A 25 -9.11 21.27 -1.78
CA PHE A 25 -9.21 22.07 -3.01
C PHE A 25 -10.13 23.30 -2.88
N ALA A 26 -11.12 23.29 -2.00
CA ALA A 26 -12.01 24.42 -1.78
C ALA A 26 -11.30 25.65 -1.18
N TYR A 27 -10.11 25.43 -0.61
CA TYR A 27 -9.28 26.46 0.01
C TYR A 27 -8.00 26.75 -0.79
N GLY A 28 -7.91 26.29 -2.04
CA GLY A 28 -6.74 26.51 -2.90
C GLY A 28 -5.56 25.57 -2.60
N TYR A 29 -5.73 24.56 -1.78
CA TYR A 29 -4.70 23.55 -1.54
C TYR A 29 -4.68 22.50 -2.65
N VAL A 30 -3.51 21.95 -2.91
CA VAL A 30 -3.34 20.83 -3.84
C VAL A 30 -3.99 19.58 -3.25
N ALA A 31 -4.71 18.81 -4.07
CA ALA A 31 -5.27 17.54 -3.62
C ALA A 31 -4.17 16.64 -3.06
N PRO A 32 -4.39 15.98 -1.91
CA PRO A 32 -3.36 15.17 -1.27
C PRO A 32 -3.04 13.89 -2.06
N LEU A 33 -4.01 13.38 -2.86
CA LEU A 33 -3.79 12.23 -3.71
C LEU A 33 -3.14 12.66 -5.02
N ILE A 34 -1.90 12.23 -5.20
CA ILE A 34 -1.10 12.47 -6.40
C ILE A 34 -1.17 11.25 -7.29
N THR A 35 -1.25 11.47 -8.59
CA THR A 35 -1.21 10.39 -9.59
C THR A 35 -0.32 10.78 -10.76
N ASN A 36 0.18 9.77 -11.45
CA ASN A 36 0.82 9.97 -12.75
C ASN A 36 -0.24 10.32 -13.80
N PRO A 37 0.03 11.21 -14.78
CA PRO A 37 -0.89 11.53 -15.87
C PRO A 37 -1.42 10.32 -16.65
N ASN A 38 -0.65 9.26 -16.71
CA ASN A 38 -1.02 8.04 -17.45
C ASN A 38 -1.60 6.93 -16.53
N VAL A 39 -1.48 7.07 -15.21
CA VAL A 39 -1.86 6.06 -14.23
C VAL A 39 -2.52 6.73 -13.04
N VAL A 40 -3.84 6.64 -12.97
CA VAL A 40 -4.61 6.99 -11.77
C VAL A 40 -4.50 5.83 -10.78
N SER A 41 -4.55 6.13 -9.48
CA SER A 41 -4.48 5.08 -8.46
C SER A 41 -5.54 3.99 -8.72
N PRO A 42 -5.15 2.71 -8.87
CA PRO A 42 -6.06 1.60 -9.03
C PRO A 42 -7.06 1.51 -7.87
N PHE A 43 -8.26 1.06 -8.14
CA PHE A 43 -9.29 0.97 -7.11
C PHE A 43 -10.19 -0.24 -7.23
N GLN A 44 -10.77 -0.61 -6.10
CA GLN A 44 -11.86 -1.58 -6.00
C GLN A 44 -13.02 -0.93 -5.24
N LEU A 45 -14.20 -0.97 -5.82
CA LEU A 45 -15.39 -0.36 -5.27
C LEU A 45 -16.55 -1.36 -5.31
N ILE A 46 -17.23 -1.57 -4.18
CA ILE A 46 -18.48 -2.35 -4.17
C ILE A 46 -19.59 -1.49 -4.73
N VAL A 47 -20.29 -2.02 -5.73
CA VAL A 47 -21.32 -1.31 -6.50
C VAL A 47 -22.63 -2.08 -6.53
N SER A 48 -23.72 -1.37 -6.79
CA SER A 48 -25.07 -1.96 -6.85
C SER A 48 -25.43 -2.57 -8.21
N GLY A 49 -24.70 -2.22 -9.28
CA GLY A 49 -25.00 -2.68 -10.65
C GLY A 49 -23.79 -2.73 -11.55
N ASN A 50 -24.03 -2.86 -12.85
CA ASN A 50 -22.98 -2.76 -13.85
C ASN A 50 -22.65 -1.30 -14.17
N VAL A 51 -21.39 -1.02 -14.48
CA VAL A 51 -20.98 0.33 -14.89
C VAL A 51 -21.61 0.70 -16.23
N SER A 52 -22.27 1.86 -16.28
CA SER A 52 -22.95 2.39 -17.46
C SER A 52 -22.41 3.75 -17.93
N GLU A 53 -21.88 4.55 -16.99
CA GLU A 53 -21.39 5.87 -17.30
C GLU A 53 -20.14 6.17 -16.46
N VAL A 54 -19.18 6.86 -17.08
CA VAL A 54 -18.00 7.41 -16.41
C VAL A 54 -17.74 8.82 -16.95
N TYR A 55 -17.57 9.77 -16.04
CA TYR A 55 -17.23 11.15 -16.35
C TYR A 55 -16.01 11.58 -15.55
N VAL A 56 -15.20 12.45 -16.13
CA VAL A 56 -14.18 13.19 -15.40
C VAL A 56 -14.69 14.61 -15.15
N ARG A 57 -14.52 15.07 -13.94
CA ARG A 57 -14.94 16.40 -13.53
C ARG A 57 -13.76 17.20 -13.02
N SER A 58 -13.66 18.46 -13.43
CA SER A 58 -12.68 19.40 -12.89
C SER A 58 -13.10 19.82 -11.47
N ALA A 59 -12.18 19.71 -10.51
CA ALA A 59 -12.42 20.15 -9.15
C ALA A 59 -12.52 21.70 -9.06
N ASN A 60 -11.75 22.41 -9.88
CA ASN A 60 -11.73 23.88 -9.88
C ASN A 60 -13.04 24.48 -10.38
N THR A 61 -13.62 23.93 -11.44
CA THR A 61 -14.83 24.49 -12.06
C THR A 61 -16.11 23.76 -11.66
N ASN A 62 -15.98 22.61 -11.03
CA ASN A 62 -17.06 21.69 -10.70
C ASN A 62 -17.91 21.27 -11.93
N LYS A 63 -17.30 21.25 -13.12
CA LYS A 63 -17.96 20.85 -14.37
C LYS A 63 -17.38 19.56 -14.90
N ARG A 64 -18.22 18.77 -15.58
CA ARG A 64 -17.74 17.63 -16.38
C ARG A 64 -16.87 18.17 -17.50
N VAL A 65 -15.69 17.63 -17.66
CA VAL A 65 -14.71 17.99 -18.70
C VAL A 65 -14.68 16.95 -19.81
N THR A 66 -15.41 15.85 -19.65
CA THR A 66 -15.59 14.82 -20.67
C THR A 66 -17.06 14.52 -20.90
N ASP A 67 -17.38 13.98 -22.07
CA ASP A 67 -18.59 13.22 -22.32
C ASP A 67 -18.52 11.88 -21.55
N ASN A 68 -19.50 10.99 -21.74
CA ASN A 68 -19.45 9.65 -21.18
C ASN A 68 -18.30 8.86 -21.82
N VAL A 69 -17.30 8.51 -21.01
CA VAL A 69 -16.07 7.83 -21.44
C VAL A 69 -16.00 6.39 -20.94
N VAL A 70 -17.13 5.78 -20.58
CA VAL A 70 -17.19 4.44 -20.00
C VAL A 70 -16.48 3.39 -20.85
N GLU A 71 -16.65 3.42 -22.18
CA GLU A 71 -16.01 2.43 -23.06
C GLU A 71 -14.49 2.55 -23.05
N ARG A 72 -13.95 3.78 -23.03
CA ARG A 72 -12.49 3.99 -22.90
C ARG A 72 -11.95 3.45 -21.57
N PHE A 73 -12.72 3.59 -20.48
CA PHE A 73 -12.34 3.05 -19.19
C PHE A 73 -12.42 1.52 -19.17
N LYS A 74 -13.40 0.91 -19.86
CA LYS A 74 -13.48 -0.55 -20.02
C LYS A 74 -12.30 -1.09 -20.81
N ASP A 75 -11.93 -0.45 -21.90
CA ASP A 75 -10.75 -0.80 -22.69
C ASP A 75 -9.45 -0.69 -21.88
N ALA A 76 -9.39 0.26 -20.95
CA ALA A 76 -8.28 0.45 -20.01
C ALA A 76 -8.35 -0.44 -18.77
N GLY A 77 -9.30 -1.40 -18.70
CA GLY A 77 -9.37 -2.39 -17.63
C GLY A 77 -10.39 -2.12 -16.53
N LEU A 78 -11.31 -1.17 -16.72
CA LEU A 78 -12.47 -1.04 -15.81
C LEU A 78 -13.44 -2.20 -16.07
N ARG A 79 -13.73 -2.98 -15.04
CA ARG A 79 -14.58 -4.17 -15.16
C ARG A 79 -15.37 -4.46 -13.89
N ASN A 80 -16.54 -5.08 -14.05
CA ASN A 80 -17.30 -5.63 -12.95
C ASN A 80 -16.87 -7.08 -12.69
N VAL A 81 -16.68 -7.42 -11.43
CA VAL A 81 -16.36 -8.76 -10.92
C VAL A 81 -17.39 -9.11 -9.87
N SER A 82 -18.09 -10.23 -10.05
CA SER A 82 -19.03 -10.74 -9.05
C SER A 82 -18.33 -11.76 -8.17
N LYS A 83 -18.33 -11.56 -6.86
CA LYS A 83 -17.76 -12.50 -5.89
C LYS A 83 -18.52 -12.45 -4.56
N ASN A 84 -18.89 -13.61 -4.04
CA ASN A 84 -19.58 -13.77 -2.74
C ASN A 84 -20.79 -12.83 -2.58
N SER A 85 -21.66 -12.77 -3.57
CA SER A 85 -22.84 -11.89 -3.62
C SER A 85 -22.56 -10.38 -3.70
N TYR A 86 -21.28 -9.99 -3.80
CA TYR A 86 -20.90 -8.61 -4.06
C TYR A 86 -20.62 -8.39 -5.54
N ASN A 87 -21.01 -7.23 -6.03
CA ASN A 87 -20.60 -6.74 -7.33
C ASN A 87 -19.49 -5.72 -7.12
N ILE A 88 -18.29 -6.01 -7.61
CA ILE A 88 -17.09 -5.22 -7.36
C ILE A 88 -16.67 -4.60 -8.68
N LEU A 89 -16.61 -3.28 -8.72
CA LEU A 89 -16.00 -2.54 -9.81
C LEU A 89 -14.49 -2.47 -9.56
N LEU A 90 -13.73 -3.00 -10.50
CA LEU A 90 -12.27 -3.04 -10.48
C LEU A 90 -11.71 -2.15 -11.58
N PHE A 91 -10.72 -1.32 -11.26
CA PHE A 91 -9.97 -0.52 -12.23
C PHE A 91 -8.46 -0.69 -12.03
N LEU A 92 -7.77 -1.00 -13.12
CA LEU A 92 -6.32 -1.30 -13.09
C LEU A 92 -5.43 -0.04 -13.05
N GLY A 93 -6.03 1.14 -13.12
CA GLY A 93 -5.31 2.40 -12.98
C GLY A 93 -4.78 3.01 -14.29
N ILE A 94 -4.89 2.34 -15.43
CA ILE A 94 -4.48 2.91 -16.71
C ILE A 94 -5.46 4.02 -17.10
N PHE A 95 -5.03 5.28 -17.09
CA PHE A 95 -5.91 6.40 -17.37
C PHE A 95 -6.09 6.63 -18.87
N PRO A 96 -7.30 6.41 -19.45
CA PRO A 96 -7.50 6.33 -20.89
C PRO A 96 -7.68 7.69 -21.57
N LEU A 97 -7.46 8.80 -20.86
CA LEU A 97 -7.77 10.15 -21.33
C LEU A 97 -6.52 11.01 -21.58
N SER A 98 -5.40 10.37 -21.82
CA SER A 98 -4.15 11.04 -22.19
C SER A 98 -4.37 11.98 -23.39
N GLY A 99 -4.02 13.26 -23.23
CA GLY A 99 -4.20 14.30 -24.23
C GLY A 99 -5.65 14.85 -24.38
N VAL A 100 -6.62 14.36 -23.59
CA VAL A 100 -8.01 14.84 -23.61
C VAL A 100 -8.26 15.87 -22.51
N ILE A 101 -7.57 15.73 -21.39
CA ILE A 101 -7.69 16.64 -20.26
C ILE A 101 -6.33 17.30 -19.97
N ASP A 102 -6.40 18.48 -19.33
CA ASP A 102 -5.21 19.19 -18.87
C ASP A 102 -4.60 18.49 -17.66
N TYR A 103 -3.31 18.15 -17.72
CA TYR A 103 -2.59 17.45 -16.66
C TYR A 103 -2.12 18.35 -15.50
N GLU A 104 -2.32 19.65 -15.59
CA GLU A 104 -2.04 20.58 -14.49
C GLU A 104 -3.24 20.75 -13.54
N GLY A 105 -4.35 20.09 -13.85
CA GLY A 105 -5.61 20.22 -13.14
C GLY A 105 -5.79 19.25 -11.98
N GLN A 106 -6.80 19.55 -11.17
CA GLN A 106 -7.34 18.66 -10.15
C GLN A 106 -8.67 18.11 -10.63
N TYR A 107 -8.86 16.80 -10.50
CA TYR A 107 -9.97 16.08 -11.07
C TYR A 107 -10.55 15.05 -10.11
N TRP A 108 -11.75 14.61 -10.41
CA TRP A 108 -12.40 13.49 -9.75
C TRP A 108 -13.30 12.74 -10.73
N LEU A 109 -13.58 11.48 -10.43
CA LEU A 109 -14.39 10.59 -11.25
C LEU A 109 -15.82 10.57 -10.74
N GLU A 110 -16.77 10.61 -11.68
CA GLU A 110 -18.16 10.25 -11.47
C GLU A 110 -18.43 8.93 -12.19
N ILE A 111 -18.90 7.93 -11.47
CA ILE A 111 -19.18 6.61 -12.01
C ILE A 111 -20.64 6.28 -11.69
N HIS A 112 -21.41 5.89 -12.71
CA HIS A 112 -22.73 5.32 -12.54
C HIS A 112 -22.69 3.80 -12.70
N SER A 113 -23.05 3.08 -11.63
CA SER A 113 -23.06 1.63 -11.58
C SER A 113 -24.23 1.14 -10.71
N GLY A 114 -25.46 1.30 -11.22
CA GLY A 114 -26.72 1.18 -10.47
C GLY A 114 -27.03 2.44 -9.66
N GLU A 115 -26.04 3.00 -9.01
CA GLU A 115 -26.06 4.27 -8.27
C GLU A 115 -24.88 5.15 -8.71
N TRP A 116 -24.89 6.42 -8.30
CA TRP A 116 -23.77 7.33 -8.54
C TRP A 116 -22.72 7.23 -7.46
N TYR A 117 -21.44 7.13 -7.89
CA TYR A 117 -20.27 7.14 -7.05
C TYR A 117 -19.33 8.27 -7.47
N TYR A 118 -18.73 8.92 -6.48
CA TYR A 118 -17.90 10.11 -6.64
C TYR A 118 -16.55 9.87 -5.96
N SER A 119 -15.47 9.94 -6.73
CA SER A 119 -14.15 9.73 -6.15
C SER A 119 -13.67 10.94 -5.34
N GLU A 120 -12.66 10.71 -4.51
CA GLU A 120 -11.82 11.79 -4.01
C GLU A 120 -11.17 12.54 -5.16
N VAL A 121 -10.74 13.77 -4.85
CA VAL A 121 -9.99 14.60 -5.80
C VAL A 121 -8.55 14.10 -5.88
N PHE A 122 -8.04 14.00 -7.09
CA PHE A 122 -6.64 13.70 -7.37
C PHE A 122 -6.05 14.80 -8.27
N CYS A 123 -4.75 15.00 -8.16
CA CYS A 123 -3.99 15.85 -9.07
C CYS A 123 -2.96 15.03 -9.84
N PHE A 124 -2.68 15.45 -11.05
CA PHE A 124 -1.57 14.90 -11.81
C PHE A 124 -0.28 15.62 -11.43
N ASP A 125 0.79 14.86 -11.31
CA ASP A 125 2.14 15.39 -11.14
C ASP A 125 3.04 14.74 -12.21
N ASN A 126 3.66 15.59 -13.02
CA ASN A 126 4.59 15.13 -14.06
C ASN A 126 5.95 14.75 -13.48
N ASN A 127 6.28 15.28 -12.29
CA ASN A 127 7.54 15.02 -11.60
C ASN A 127 7.37 13.96 -10.51
N ILE A 128 6.93 12.77 -10.90
CA ILE A 128 6.72 11.65 -9.98
C ILE A 128 8.02 11.03 -9.48
N ASP A 129 9.15 11.31 -10.14
CA ASP A 129 10.48 10.80 -9.74
C ASP A 129 10.90 11.35 -8.37
N ASP A 130 10.35 12.51 -7.97
CA ASP A 130 10.52 13.08 -6.63
C ASP A 130 9.53 12.50 -5.60
N CYS A 131 8.59 11.67 -6.03
CA CYS A 131 7.65 11.02 -5.13
C CYS A 131 8.17 9.68 -4.66
N LEU A 132 7.85 9.35 -3.42
CA LEU A 132 7.94 7.99 -2.91
C LEU A 132 6.71 7.23 -3.40
N LYS A 133 6.93 6.15 -4.16
CA LYS A 133 5.87 5.26 -4.65
C LYS A 133 5.76 4.05 -3.73
N VAL A 134 4.59 3.82 -3.18
CA VAL A 134 4.25 2.60 -2.44
C VAL A 134 3.29 1.77 -3.28
N GLU A 135 3.69 0.56 -3.61
CA GLU A 135 2.94 -0.40 -4.41
C GLU A 135 2.70 -1.67 -3.58
N TYR A 136 1.45 -2.12 -3.48
CA TYR A 136 1.10 -3.24 -2.62
C TYR A 136 -0.05 -4.07 -3.17
N TRP A 137 0.04 -5.40 -3.02
CA TRP A 137 -0.94 -6.36 -3.55
C TRP A 137 -0.86 -7.73 -2.88
N ASN A 138 -1.84 -8.56 -3.16
CA ASN A 138 -1.85 -9.98 -2.81
C ASN A 138 -1.96 -10.82 -4.09
N PRO A 139 -0.92 -11.51 -4.54
CA PRO A 139 -0.96 -12.34 -5.74
C PRO A 139 -1.86 -13.57 -5.57
N GLU A 140 -1.88 -14.20 -4.42
CA GLU A 140 -2.42 -15.55 -4.20
C GLU A 140 -3.80 -15.60 -3.55
N GLY A 141 -4.44 -14.46 -3.31
CA GLY A 141 -5.74 -14.54 -2.68
C GLY A 141 -6.37 -13.26 -2.22
N ASP A 142 -7.68 -13.35 -2.15
CA ASP A 142 -8.49 -12.30 -1.58
C ASP A 142 -8.36 -12.30 -0.06
N PHE A 143 -8.55 -11.14 0.54
CA PHE A 143 -8.73 -11.07 1.98
C PHE A 143 -10.08 -10.44 2.33
N ALA A 144 -10.69 -10.93 3.40
CA ALA A 144 -11.95 -10.45 3.90
C ALA A 144 -11.74 -9.44 5.03
N LEU A 145 -12.42 -8.32 4.96
CA LEU A 145 -12.55 -7.41 6.09
C LEU A 145 -13.62 -7.92 7.06
N LYS A 146 -13.60 -7.41 8.30
CA LYS A 146 -14.48 -7.84 9.40
C LYS A 146 -15.98 -7.90 9.06
N ASN A 147 -16.44 -7.14 8.08
CA ASN A 147 -17.83 -7.08 7.64
C ASN A 147 -18.12 -8.00 6.43
N GLY A 148 -17.24 -8.96 6.13
CA GLY A 148 -17.39 -9.85 4.98
C GLY A 148 -17.05 -9.24 3.64
N ILE A 149 -16.47 -8.04 3.64
CA ILE A 149 -16.04 -7.34 2.43
C ILE A 149 -14.76 -7.97 1.95
N ILE A 150 -14.73 -8.26 0.66
CA ILE A 150 -13.61 -8.91 0.02
C ILE A 150 -12.79 -7.87 -0.72
N VAL A 151 -11.50 -7.91 -0.50
CA VAL A 151 -10.50 -7.27 -1.34
C VAL A 151 -9.96 -8.33 -2.27
N LEU A 152 -10.18 -8.14 -3.56
CA LEU A 152 -9.69 -9.06 -4.56
C LEU A 152 -8.16 -9.01 -4.60
N GLY A 153 -7.54 -10.18 -4.46
CA GLY A 153 -6.13 -10.37 -4.71
C GLY A 153 -5.92 -10.79 -6.17
N SER A 154 -4.87 -10.30 -6.79
CA SER A 154 -4.48 -10.69 -8.15
C SER A 154 -3.04 -10.26 -8.40
N GLU A 155 -2.28 -11.08 -9.13
CA GLU A 155 -0.96 -10.69 -9.63
C GLU A 155 -0.98 -9.45 -10.51
N ASN A 156 -2.12 -9.16 -11.14
CA ASN A 156 -2.27 -8.05 -12.09
C ASN A 156 -2.93 -6.82 -11.50
N PHE A 157 -3.26 -6.82 -10.21
CA PHE A 157 -3.89 -5.70 -9.54
C PHE A 157 -3.06 -5.23 -8.37
N HIS A 158 -2.40 -4.09 -8.54
CA HIS A 158 -1.58 -3.45 -7.53
C HIS A 158 -2.19 -2.13 -7.12
N PHE A 159 -2.36 -1.91 -5.84
CA PHE A 159 -2.64 -0.58 -5.32
C PHE A 159 -1.37 0.27 -5.42
N ILE A 160 -1.53 1.52 -5.83
CA ILE A 160 -0.43 2.46 -5.98
C ILE A 160 -0.75 3.73 -5.20
N LEU A 161 0.19 4.15 -4.37
CA LEU A 161 0.14 5.40 -3.63
C LEU A 161 1.43 6.19 -3.90
N LEU A 162 1.29 7.42 -4.36
CA LEU A 162 2.39 8.37 -4.53
C LEU A 162 2.36 9.38 -3.40
N LEU A 163 3.48 9.54 -2.71
CA LEU A 163 3.62 10.44 -1.57
C LEU A 163 4.76 11.43 -1.81
N LYS A 164 4.55 12.68 -1.50
CA LYS A 164 5.64 13.68 -1.43
C LYS A 164 6.44 13.46 -0.15
N SER A 165 7.34 12.51 -0.22
CA SER A 165 8.18 12.09 0.90
C SER A 165 9.50 11.54 0.38
N GLU A 166 10.50 11.55 1.23
CA GLU A 166 11.81 10.97 0.96
C GLU A 166 12.11 9.87 1.99
N LEU A 167 12.89 8.88 1.57
CA LEU A 167 13.41 7.88 2.50
C LEU A 167 14.51 8.48 3.37
N GLY A 168 14.44 8.22 4.67
CA GLY A 168 15.53 8.42 5.60
C GLY A 168 16.72 7.50 5.29
N LYS A 169 17.83 7.70 6.00
CA LYS A 169 18.94 6.73 5.98
C LYS A 169 18.49 5.45 6.67
N PRO A 170 18.98 4.28 6.20
CA PRO A 170 18.62 3.02 6.83
C PRO A 170 19.18 2.92 8.25
N GLU A 171 18.37 2.32 9.11
CA GLU A 171 18.76 1.89 10.45
C GLU A 171 19.09 0.39 10.40
N TYR A 172 20.07 -0.02 11.22
CA TYR A 172 20.47 -1.43 11.33
C TYR A 172 20.24 -1.89 12.75
N SER A 173 19.55 -3.01 12.91
CA SER A 173 19.33 -3.65 14.20
C SER A 173 19.73 -5.12 14.17
N PHE A 174 20.07 -5.66 15.33
CA PHE A 174 20.48 -7.05 15.49
C PHE A 174 19.65 -7.67 16.61
N GLU A 175 19.06 -8.81 16.32
CA GLU A 175 18.35 -9.63 17.30
C GLU A 175 19.12 -10.93 17.47
N GLU A 176 19.32 -11.36 18.74
CA GLU A 176 20.05 -12.57 19.06
C GLU A 176 19.21 -13.44 20.00
N GLU A 177 19.07 -14.70 19.65
CA GLU A 177 18.52 -15.72 20.55
C GLU A 177 19.67 -16.52 21.14
N ALA A 178 19.78 -16.49 22.46
CA ALA A 178 20.86 -17.19 23.16
C ALA A 178 20.33 -18.10 24.26
N THR A 179 20.79 -19.34 24.27
CA THR A 179 20.50 -20.30 25.34
C THR A 179 21.67 -20.38 26.32
N LYS A 180 21.35 -20.33 27.63
CA LYS A 180 22.37 -20.50 28.69
C LYS A 180 22.42 -21.98 29.11
N ARG A 181 23.62 -22.58 28.99
CA ARG A 181 23.91 -23.93 29.49
C ARG A 181 25.17 -23.91 30.31
N LEU A 182 25.14 -24.48 31.52
CA LEU A 182 26.32 -24.64 32.38
C LEU A 182 27.15 -23.36 32.61
N GLY A 183 26.50 -22.20 32.67
CA GLY A 183 27.17 -20.93 32.88
C GLY A 183 27.71 -20.25 31.60
N TYR A 184 27.58 -20.89 30.46
CA TYR A 184 27.89 -20.31 29.14
C TYR A 184 26.64 -19.89 28.38
N SER A 185 26.76 -18.84 27.59
CA SER A 185 25.72 -18.37 26.68
C SER A 185 26.07 -18.79 25.26
N PHE A 186 25.21 -19.54 24.62
CA PHE A 186 25.33 -19.94 23.22
C PHE A 186 24.32 -19.19 22.38
N ILE A 187 24.76 -18.55 21.33
CA ILE A 187 23.89 -17.88 20.36
C ILE A 187 23.31 -18.96 19.43
N GLU A 188 22.00 -19.13 19.43
CA GLU A 188 21.29 -20.10 18.58
C GLU A 188 20.91 -19.52 17.25
N SER A 189 20.49 -18.25 17.23
CA SER A 189 20.18 -17.50 16.02
C SER A 189 20.55 -16.03 16.14
N GLN A 190 20.89 -15.43 15.01
CA GLN A 190 21.11 -13.99 14.89
C GLN A 190 20.34 -13.50 13.68
N VAL A 191 19.65 -12.38 13.83
CA VAL A 191 18.94 -11.69 12.73
C VAL A 191 19.48 -10.27 12.64
N SER A 192 20.01 -9.91 11.48
CA SER A 192 20.34 -8.52 11.15
C SER A 192 19.22 -7.96 10.28
N LYS A 193 18.65 -6.83 10.69
CA LYS A 193 17.58 -6.15 9.97
C LYS A 193 18.06 -4.82 9.42
N LYS A 194 17.63 -4.49 8.24
CA LYS A 194 17.81 -3.18 7.61
C LYS A 194 16.45 -2.53 7.42
N THR A 195 16.25 -1.42 8.11
CA THR A 195 14.97 -0.74 8.22
C THR A 195 15.06 0.67 7.65
N TYR A 196 14.08 1.06 6.85
CA TYR A 196 13.92 2.43 6.36
C TYR A 196 12.71 3.08 6.98
N LYS A 197 12.77 4.42 7.13
CA LYS A 197 11.66 5.26 7.60
C LYS A 197 11.39 6.39 6.64
N PHE A 198 10.13 6.77 6.54
CA PHE A 198 9.70 7.99 5.88
C PHE A 198 8.54 8.65 6.62
N ASN A 199 8.40 9.96 6.46
CA ASN A 199 7.33 10.73 7.08
C ASN A 199 6.47 11.39 6.00
N THR A 200 5.18 11.42 6.21
CA THR A 200 4.25 12.11 5.31
C THR A 200 3.12 12.77 6.10
N VAL A 201 2.46 13.74 5.48
CA VAL A 201 1.28 14.41 6.06
C VAL A 201 0.11 14.16 5.14
N ILE A 202 -0.89 13.43 5.61
CA ILE A 202 -2.01 12.94 4.80
C ILE A 202 -3.33 12.98 5.57
N PRO A 203 -4.48 13.07 4.86
CA PRO A 203 -5.79 13.00 5.49
C PRO A 203 -6.17 11.56 5.90
N GLU A 204 -7.21 11.47 6.74
CA GLU A 204 -7.72 10.21 7.30
C GLU A 204 -7.97 9.14 6.22
N TYR A 205 -8.59 9.49 5.09
CA TYR A 205 -8.92 8.51 4.07
C TYR A 205 -7.67 7.84 3.43
N LEU A 206 -6.54 8.55 3.37
CA LEU A 206 -5.27 7.96 2.93
C LEU A 206 -4.62 7.13 4.04
N CYS A 207 -4.75 7.52 5.31
CA CYS A 207 -4.36 6.67 6.45
C CYS A 207 -5.12 5.34 6.40
N ASP A 208 -6.43 5.38 6.12
CA ASP A 208 -7.27 4.20 5.95
C ASP A 208 -6.81 3.29 4.80
N ALA A 209 -6.39 3.87 3.68
CA ALA A 209 -5.81 3.10 2.58
C ALA A 209 -4.44 2.50 2.95
N MET A 210 -3.59 3.25 3.63
CA MET A 210 -2.24 2.81 4.01
C MET A 210 -2.24 1.69 5.05
N ARG A 211 -3.20 1.64 5.98
CA ARG A 211 -3.26 0.53 6.97
C ARG A 211 -3.37 -0.86 6.33
N ILE A 212 -3.84 -0.94 5.09
CA ILE A 212 -3.99 -2.20 4.36
C ILE A 212 -2.65 -2.70 3.84
N ILE A 213 -1.66 -1.83 3.64
CA ILE A 213 -0.32 -2.19 3.15
C ILE A 213 0.28 -3.31 4.01
N ARG A 214 0.12 -3.22 5.32
CA ARG A 214 0.63 -4.25 6.25
C ARG A 214 0.01 -5.63 6.02
N LEU A 215 -1.23 -5.69 5.54
CA LEU A 215 -1.97 -6.93 5.32
C LEU A 215 -1.62 -7.58 3.98
N CYS A 216 -1.03 -6.83 3.06
CA CYS A 216 -0.63 -7.35 1.76
C CYS A 216 0.65 -8.17 1.88
N SER A 217 0.71 -9.29 1.15
CA SER A 217 1.89 -10.16 1.13
C SER A 217 3.04 -9.56 0.32
N GLN A 218 2.72 -8.78 -0.70
CA GLN A 218 3.71 -8.12 -1.54
C GLN A 218 3.63 -6.60 -1.37
N LYS A 219 4.78 -5.98 -1.17
CA LYS A 219 4.93 -4.54 -0.99
C LYS A 219 6.24 -4.08 -1.62
N LYS A 220 6.16 -3.06 -2.47
CA LYS A 220 7.34 -2.43 -3.08
C LYS A 220 7.35 -0.94 -2.79
N ILE A 221 8.49 -0.42 -2.43
CA ILE A 221 8.69 0.99 -2.17
C ILE A 221 9.78 1.49 -3.10
N THR A 222 9.42 2.44 -3.96
CA THR A 222 10.36 3.04 -4.91
C THR A 222 10.59 4.50 -4.55
N CYS A 223 11.85 4.89 -4.45
CA CYS A 223 12.27 6.26 -4.17
C CYS A 223 13.51 6.58 -5.01
N LYS A 224 13.49 7.69 -5.75
CA LYS A 224 14.63 8.16 -6.56
C LYS A 224 15.20 7.07 -7.50
N GLY A 225 14.35 6.25 -8.08
CA GLY A 225 14.73 5.18 -9.02
C GLY A 225 15.17 3.86 -8.36
N GLU A 226 15.39 3.84 -7.06
CA GLU A 226 15.67 2.61 -6.32
C GLU A 226 14.38 1.96 -5.81
N THR A 227 14.27 0.64 -5.95
CA THR A 227 13.09 -0.13 -5.53
C THR A 227 13.47 -1.14 -4.47
N TYR A 228 12.68 -1.17 -3.41
CA TYR A 228 12.86 -2.03 -2.25
C TYR A 228 11.64 -2.94 -2.10
N ASP A 229 11.87 -4.26 -1.95
CA ASP A 229 10.84 -5.20 -1.54
C ASP A 229 10.70 -5.14 -0.01
N ALA A 230 9.56 -4.66 0.47
CA ALA A 230 9.34 -4.48 1.89
C ALA A 230 8.81 -5.78 2.53
N ILE A 231 9.53 -6.30 3.51
CA ILE A 231 9.16 -7.49 4.28
C ILE A 231 8.05 -7.14 5.28
N THR A 232 8.27 -6.07 6.04
CA THR A 232 7.32 -5.54 7.01
C THR A 232 6.86 -4.15 6.60
N PHE A 233 5.74 -3.70 7.14
CA PHE A 233 5.29 -2.32 7.02
C PHE A 233 4.53 -1.92 8.29
N ASN A 234 5.01 -0.92 8.97
CA ASN A 234 4.38 -0.34 10.15
C ASN A 234 4.10 1.14 9.90
N MET A 235 3.08 1.64 10.56
CA MET A 235 2.69 3.04 10.44
C MET A 235 2.21 3.54 11.80
N GLU A 236 2.70 4.72 12.19
CA GLU A 236 2.28 5.47 13.35
C GLU A 236 1.62 6.76 12.88
N VAL A 237 0.46 7.06 13.44
CA VAL A 237 -0.37 8.21 13.02
C VAL A 237 -0.49 9.16 14.20
N ASP A 238 -0.05 10.40 14.00
CA ASP A 238 -0.16 11.49 14.97
C ASP A 238 -1.09 12.57 14.41
N TRP A 239 -2.25 12.73 15.07
CA TRP A 239 -3.27 13.68 14.65
C TRP A 239 -2.98 15.06 15.21
N GLN A 240 -3.05 16.06 14.35
CA GLN A 240 -3.03 17.46 14.80
C GLN A 240 -4.36 17.80 15.47
N GLU A 241 -4.31 18.47 16.62
CA GLU A 241 -5.50 18.78 17.45
C GLU A 241 -6.61 19.55 16.71
N GLN A 242 -6.32 20.22 15.61
CA GLN A 242 -7.25 21.09 14.88
C GLN A 242 -7.14 20.93 13.36
N GLY A 243 -7.02 19.70 12.85
CA GLY A 243 -6.87 19.54 11.40
C GLY A 243 -7.34 18.18 10.89
N ASP A 244 -7.68 18.15 9.61
CA ASP A 244 -8.05 16.93 8.90
C ASP A 244 -6.81 16.12 8.42
N LEU A 245 -5.61 16.57 8.80
CA LEU A 245 -4.34 15.98 8.39
C LEU A 245 -3.63 15.33 9.58
N ALA A 246 -3.06 14.17 9.34
CA ALA A 246 -2.19 13.48 10.27
C ALA A 246 -0.74 13.51 9.80
N SER A 247 0.18 13.63 10.73
CA SER A 247 1.58 13.30 10.51
C SER A 247 1.73 11.78 10.63
N VAL A 248 2.23 11.14 9.60
CA VAL A 248 2.36 9.68 9.55
C VAL A 248 3.81 9.31 9.40
N THR A 249 4.32 8.53 10.35
CA THR A 249 5.64 7.91 10.28
C THR A 249 5.48 6.47 9.83
N CYS A 250 6.14 6.11 8.74
CA CYS A 250 6.14 4.75 8.20
C CYS A 250 7.52 4.14 8.33
N GLU A 251 7.54 2.84 8.66
CA GLU A 251 8.75 2.04 8.82
C GLU A 251 8.58 0.71 8.11
N PHE A 252 9.63 0.25 7.42
CA PHE A 252 9.62 -1.03 6.72
C PHE A 252 11.01 -1.67 6.67
N ASP A 253 11.04 -2.99 6.82
CA ASP A 253 12.26 -3.79 6.68
C ASP A 253 12.39 -4.25 5.24
N VAL A 254 13.61 -4.17 4.71
CA VAL A 254 13.88 -4.52 3.30
C VAL A 254 14.74 -5.76 3.16
N ASP A 255 15.54 -6.08 4.17
CA ASP A 255 16.52 -7.16 4.11
C ASP A 255 16.76 -7.70 5.51
N ASN A 256 16.69 -9.02 5.64
CA ASN A 256 17.00 -9.72 6.88
C ASN A 256 18.03 -10.79 6.59
N ILE A 257 19.20 -10.67 7.23
CA ILE A 257 20.20 -11.73 7.22
C ILE A 257 19.99 -12.57 8.47
N ILE A 258 19.63 -13.82 8.27
CA ILE A 258 19.35 -14.77 9.35
C ILE A 258 20.47 -15.80 9.39
N THR A 259 21.12 -15.91 10.55
CA THR A 259 22.08 -16.99 10.83
C THR A 259 21.49 -17.87 11.91
N ASN A 260 21.27 -19.13 11.60
CA ASN A 260 20.82 -20.14 12.56
C ASN A 260 21.99 -21.07 12.91
N LEU A 261 22.62 -20.83 14.05
CA LEU A 261 23.77 -21.61 14.50
C LEU A 261 23.35 -22.94 15.17
N GLY A 262 22.11 -23.01 15.68
CA GLY A 262 21.57 -24.23 16.31
C GLY A 262 21.26 -25.37 15.34
N GLY A 263 21.30 -25.12 14.02
CA GLY A 263 21.08 -26.13 12.98
C GLY A 263 22.32 -26.85 12.47
N PHE A 264 23.51 -26.42 12.86
CA PHE A 264 24.71 -27.24 12.64
C PHE A 264 24.66 -28.42 13.60
N LYS A 265 23.99 -29.48 13.19
CA LYS A 265 24.19 -30.76 13.81
C LYS A 265 25.67 -31.07 13.69
N HIS A 266 26.28 -31.46 14.79
CA HIS A 266 27.66 -31.97 14.88
C HIS A 266 27.99 -33.12 13.90
N GLU A 267 27.01 -33.60 13.13
CA GLU A 267 27.19 -34.64 12.09
C GLU A 267 28.00 -34.17 10.87
N ALA A 268 28.16 -32.85 10.63
CA ALA A 268 28.93 -32.35 9.50
C ALA A 268 30.42 -32.06 9.84
N LEU A 269 30.73 -31.94 11.10
CA LEU A 269 32.12 -31.97 11.63
C LEU A 269 32.27 -33.30 12.35
N GLY A 270 32.23 -34.40 11.58
CA GLY A 270 32.63 -35.72 12.06
C GLY A 270 34.09 -35.72 12.52
N GLY A 271 34.33 -35.16 13.62
CA GLY A 271 35.61 -35.07 14.27
C GLY A 271 35.40 -35.09 15.77
N ASP A 272 35.45 -36.20 16.34
CA ASP A 272 36.15 -36.65 17.52
C ASP A 272 36.46 -35.61 18.65
N PHE A 273 35.63 -34.58 18.85
CA PHE A 273 35.73 -33.75 20.04
C PHE A 273 35.27 -34.47 21.32
N ASN A 274 34.60 -35.62 21.21
CA ASN A 274 34.21 -36.40 22.39
C ASN A 274 35.20 -37.50 22.80
N ASN A 275 36.19 -37.79 21.98
CA ASN A 275 37.18 -38.84 22.35
C ASN A 275 38.51 -38.27 22.92
N ASP A 276 38.85 -37.03 22.63
CA ASP A 276 40.13 -36.47 23.12
C ASP A 276 40.09 -36.02 24.58
N TYR A 277 38.90 -35.81 25.18
CA TYR A 277 38.78 -35.38 26.58
C TYR A 277 38.67 -36.51 27.61
N ASN A 278 38.46 -37.75 27.19
CA ASN A 278 38.30 -38.88 28.11
C ASN A 278 39.56 -39.71 28.32
N ASN A 279 40.65 -39.43 27.59
CA ASN A 279 41.89 -40.23 27.71
C ASN A 279 43.01 -39.56 28.52
N ASP A 280 42.81 -38.34 29.00
CA ASP A 280 43.91 -37.62 29.74
C ASP A 280 43.77 -37.59 31.26
N TYR A 281 42.82 -38.36 31.83
CA TYR A 281 42.65 -38.45 33.30
C TYR A 281 42.68 -39.88 33.86
N ASP A 282 43.49 -40.76 33.31
CA ASP A 282 44.00 -41.90 34.06
C ASP A 282 45.38 -41.54 34.61
N ILE A 283 45.38 -40.88 35.79
CA ILE A 283 46.55 -40.72 36.64
C ILE A 283 46.41 -41.70 37.80
N GLU A 284 47.42 -42.53 37.89
CA GLU A 284 47.75 -43.47 38.95
C GLU A 284 47.51 -42.96 40.40
#